data_8e58a6a1fce573fde1bf27517bbd01d1
#
_entry.id   8e58a6a1fce573fde1bf27517bbd01d1
#
_cell.length_a   1.000
_cell.length_b   1.000
_cell.length_c   1.000
_cell.angle_alpha   90.00
_cell.angle_beta   90.00
_cell.angle_gamma   90.00
#
_symmetry.space_group_name_H-M   'P 1'
#
loop_
_entity.id
_entity.type
_entity.pdbx_description
1 polymer ?
#
loop_
_entity_poly.entity_id
_entity_poly.type
_entity_poly.pdbx_seq_one_letter_code
_entity_poly.pdbx_strand_id
1 'polypeptide(L)'
;MRKLFAGMMITFLLGFPAARWAAGQNGDQSRTESKTLKARQKRERKTLKAQQKIQRHSWNSAHMSKANRVQAKHQMKRDRQNLYRQQKNERQDLKDSQRLSKERLRQVR
;
A
#
# COMPACT_ATOMS: atom_id res chain seq x y z
N MET A 1 -16.11 27.58 0.93
CA MET A 1 -15.73 27.26 0.88
C MET A 1 -15.19 26.36 0.67
N ARG A 2 -14.86 26.07 0.34
CA ARG A 2 -14.43 25.35 0.12
C ARG A 2 -13.66 24.65 0.13
N LYS A 3 -13.29 24.07 -0.01
CA LYS A 3 -12.70 23.52 -0.01
C LYS A 3 -11.78 23.03 -0.09
N LEU A 4 -11.41 22.69 -0.13
CA LEU A 4 -10.41 22.57 -0.26
C LEU A 4 -9.79 21.51 0.06
N PHE A 5 -9.99 20.65 0.16
CA PHE A 5 -9.49 19.64 0.54
C PHE A 5 -8.85 19.06 -0.23
N ALA A 6 -8.95 19.34 -0.81
CA ALA A 6 -8.49 18.91 -1.74
C ALA A 6 -7.25 18.54 -1.60
N GLY A 7 -6.64 18.96 -1.23
CA GLY A 7 -5.43 18.73 -1.26
C GLY A 7 -4.90 17.66 -0.85
N MET A 8 -5.34 16.92 -0.51
CA MET A 8 -4.80 15.95 -0.04
C MET A 8 -4.36 15.02 -0.84
N MET A 9 -3.98 15.22 -1.88
CA MET A 9 -3.53 14.38 -2.61
C MET A 9 -2.36 13.96 -2.15
N ILE A 10 -2.24 13.13 -1.49
CA ILE A 10 -1.18 12.63 -1.09
C ILE A 10 -0.58 11.94 -2.02
N THR A 11 0.18 12.40 -2.69
CA THR A 11 0.78 11.70 -3.58
C THR A 11 1.75 10.99 -2.95
N PHE A 12 1.64 9.89 -2.80
CA PHE A 12 2.59 9.16 -2.34
C PHE A 12 3.47 8.86 -3.26
N LEU A 13 4.27 9.54 -3.61
CA LEU A 13 5.14 9.20 -4.39
C LEU A 13 6.04 8.48 -3.87
N LEU A 14 6.00 7.50 -3.74
CA LEU A 14 6.80 6.74 -3.30
C LEU A 14 7.79 6.49 -3.94
N GLY A 15 8.56 6.98 -3.84
CA GLY A 15 9.60 6.65 -4.36
C GLY A 15 10.02 5.38 -4.25
N PHE A 16 10.09 4.67 -5.10
CA PHE A 16 10.62 3.57 -5.04
C PHE A 16 11.92 3.61 -5.30
N PRO A 17 12.71 3.31 -4.62
CA PRO A 17 14.01 3.25 -4.79
C PRO A 17 14.25 2.24 -5.61
N ALA A 18 14.30 2.23 -6.51
CA ALA A 18 14.45 1.34 -7.26
C ALA A 18 15.44 0.57 -7.11
N ALA A 19 15.96 0.33 -6.83
CA ALA A 19 16.82 -0.30 -6.74
C ALA A 19 17.44 -1.15 -6.95
N ARG A 20 17.74 -1.49 -7.15
CA ARG A 20 18.31 -2.07 -7.17
C ARG A 20 18.70 -2.97 -7.37
N TRP A 21 19.14 -3.71 -7.61
CA TRP A 21 19.51 -4.53 -7.83
C TRP A 21 20.23 -5.38 -7.74
N ALA A 22 20.35 -5.74 -7.41
CA ALA A 22 21.05 -6.34 -7.12
C ALA A 22 21.22 -7.48 -7.21
N ALA A 23 21.36 -8.01 -7.31
CA ALA A 23 21.59 -8.92 -7.60
C ALA A 23 21.87 -10.01 -7.19
N GLY A 24 21.59 -10.55 -7.26
CA GLY A 24 22.02 -11.65 -7.18
C GLY A 24 21.96 -12.51 -6.20
N GLN A 25 21.64 -12.52 -5.35
CA GLN A 25 21.75 -13.29 -4.54
C GLN A 25 20.83 -14.08 -4.32
N ASN A 26 20.21 -14.53 -4.55
CA ASN A 26 19.49 -15.56 -4.41
C ASN A 26 18.66 -15.85 -3.26
N GLY A 27 18.61 -16.78 -2.58
CA GLY A 27 17.73 -17.16 -1.51
C GLY A 27 17.56 -16.10 -0.47
N ASP A 28 18.65 -15.53 -0.06
CA ASP A 28 18.63 -14.50 0.96
C ASP A 28 17.97 -13.24 0.44
N GLN A 29 18.21 -12.91 -0.80
CA GLN A 29 17.60 -11.73 -1.38
C GLN A 29 16.09 -11.90 -1.48
N SER A 30 15.62 -13.08 -1.86
CA SER A 30 14.20 -13.36 -1.94
C SER A 30 13.52 -13.21 -0.59
N ARG A 31 14.17 -13.72 0.45
CA ARG A 31 13.63 -13.59 1.79
C ARG A 31 13.60 -12.15 2.24
N THR A 32 14.66 -11.41 1.93
CA THR A 32 14.75 -10.00 2.30
C THR A 32 13.67 -9.20 1.59
N GLU A 33 13.47 -9.48 0.30
CA GLU A 33 12.42 -8.80 -0.45
C GLU A 33 11.04 -9.07 0.14
N SER A 34 10.76 -10.31 0.49
CA SER A 34 9.48 -10.68 1.07
C SER A 34 9.27 -10.01 2.42
N LYS A 35 10.30 -9.98 3.25
CA LYS A 35 10.20 -9.33 4.54
C LYS A 35 10.02 -7.84 4.41
N THR A 36 10.74 -7.23 3.48
CA THR A 36 10.64 -5.80 3.24
C THR A 36 9.23 -5.44 2.75
N LEU A 37 8.71 -6.24 1.84
CA LEU A 37 7.37 -6.01 1.32
C LEU A 37 6.32 -6.14 2.43
N LYS A 38 6.42 -7.17 3.25
CA LYS A 38 5.49 -7.35 4.35
C LYS A 38 5.54 -6.18 5.34
N ALA A 39 6.75 -5.74 5.65
CA ALA A 39 6.93 -4.62 6.57
C ALA A 39 6.32 -3.35 5.99
N ARG A 40 6.54 -3.09 4.71
CA ARG A 40 5.96 -1.92 4.05
C ARG A 40 4.45 -2.00 4.05
N GLN A 41 3.90 -3.16 3.72
CA GLN A 41 2.45 -3.34 3.68
C GLN A 41 1.83 -3.15 5.06
N LYS A 42 2.51 -3.61 6.08
CA LYS A 42 2.03 -3.43 7.44
C LYS A 42 2.00 -1.95 7.81
N ARG A 43 3.03 -1.21 7.42
CA ARG A 43 3.06 0.23 7.66
C ARG A 43 1.96 0.94 6.90
N GLU A 44 1.73 0.55 5.67
CA GLU A 44 0.67 1.14 4.85
C GLU A 44 -0.69 0.96 5.50
N ARG A 45 -0.95 -0.24 6.02
CA ARG A 45 -2.22 -0.50 6.69
C ARG A 45 -2.35 0.32 7.98
N LYS A 46 -1.27 0.45 8.73
CA LYS A 46 -1.29 1.27 9.95
C LYS A 46 -1.52 2.72 9.62
N THR A 47 -0.87 3.22 8.58
CA THR A 47 -1.01 4.59 8.15
C THR A 47 -2.46 4.87 7.74
N LEU A 48 -3.04 3.97 6.96
CA LEU A 48 -4.42 4.13 6.52
C LEU A 48 -5.38 4.15 7.71
N LYS A 49 -5.19 3.24 8.66
CA LYS A 49 -6.02 3.23 9.86
C LYS A 49 -5.91 4.52 10.63
N ALA A 50 -4.69 5.02 10.78
CA ALA A 50 -4.47 6.27 11.51
C ALA A 50 -5.13 7.44 10.81
N GLN A 51 -5.01 7.50 9.49
CA GLN A 51 -5.64 8.55 8.72
C GLN A 51 -7.15 8.49 8.83
N GLN A 52 -7.71 7.30 8.76
CA GLN A 52 -9.16 7.13 8.88
C GLN A 52 -9.65 7.51 10.28
N LYS A 53 -8.87 7.22 11.28
CA LYS A 53 -9.22 7.59 12.64
C LYS A 53 -9.26 9.10 12.79
N ILE A 54 -8.28 9.80 12.23
CA ILE A 54 -8.24 11.25 12.26
C ILE A 54 -9.44 11.81 11.50
N GLN A 55 -9.76 11.25 10.36
CA GLN A 55 -10.91 11.70 9.59
C GLN A 55 -12.21 11.55 10.37
N ARG A 56 -12.37 10.45 11.08
CA ARG A 56 -13.58 10.25 11.90
C ARG A 56 -13.69 11.29 12.99
N HIS A 57 -12.58 11.64 13.62
CA HIS A 57 -12.60 12.68 14.63
C HIS A 57 -12.98 14.02 14.03
N SER A 58 -12.49 14.31 12.82
CA SER A 58 -12.82 15.56 12.18
C SER A 58 -14.30 15.65 11.82
N TRP A 59 -14.95 14.51 11.58
CA TRP A 59 -16.39 14.53 11.31
C TRP A 59 -17.17 15.10 12.50
N ASN A 60 -16.78 14.74 13.69
CA ASN A 60 -17.45 15.23 14.87
C ASN A 60 -17.23 16.74 15.02
N SER A 61 -16.01 17.18 14.78
CA SER A 61 -15.69 18.61 14.89
C SER A 61 -16.41 19.41 13.81
N ALA A 62 -16.56 18.87 12.61
CA ALA A 62 -17.19 19.58 11.53
C ALA A 62 -18.70 19.45 11.52
N HIS A 63 -19.27 18.71 12.45
CA HIS A 63 -20.72 18.50 12.51
C HIS A 63 -21.24 17.96 11.19
N MET A 64 -20.55 16.97 10.68
CA MET A 64 -20.92 16.43 9.39
C MET A 64 -22.29 15.79 9.43
N SER A 65 -23.06 15.93 8.36
CA SER A 65 -24.39 15.34 8.32
C SER A 65 -24.32 13.83 8.28
N LYS A 66 -25.41 13.19 8.67
CA LYS A 66 -25.45 11.75 8.71
C LYS A 66 -25.24 11.13 7.34
N ALA A 67 -25.82 11.71 6.31
CA ALA A 67 -25.66 11.21 4.96
C ALA A 67 -24.20 11.29 4.50
N ASN A 68 -23.54 12.38 4.82
CA ASN A 68 -22.14 12.53 4.47
C ASN A 68 -21.25 11.56 5.23
N ARG A 69 -21.58 11.31 6.48
CA ARG A 69 -20.83 10.32 7.27
C ARG A 69 -20.94 8.92 6.68
N VAL A 70 -22.13 8.57 6.22
CA VAL A 70 -22.35 7.27 5.60
C VAL A 70 -21.52 7.14 4.33
N GLN A 71 -21.52 8.18 3.50
CA GLN A 71 -20.72 8.16 2.29
C GLN A 71 -19.22 8.07 2.60
N ALA A 72 -18.79 8.81 3.60
CA ALA A 72 -17.39 8.78 4.00
C ALA A 72 -16.98 7.41 4.52
N LYS A 73 -17.87 6.75 5.26
CA LYS A 73 -17.59 5.40 5.73
C LYS A 73 -17.48 4.41 4.57
N HIS A 74 -18.34 4.55 3.59
CA HIS A 74 -18.25 3.70 2.39
C HIS A 74 -16.95 3.94 1.65
N GLN A 75 -16.54 5.20 1.55
CA GLN A 75 -15.28 5.51 0.90
C GLN A 75 -14.10 4.91 1.67
N MET A 76 -14.11 5.00 2.98
CA MET A 76 -13.06 4.38 3.80
C MET A 76 -13.00 2.88 3.60
N LYS A 77 -14.16 2.26 3.48
CA LYS A 77 -14.21 0.82 3.26
C LYS A 77 -13.61 0.48 1.90
N ARG A 78 -13.92 1.26 0.88
CA ARG A 78 -13.36 1.06 -0.44
C ARG A 78 -11.84 1.24 -0.42
N ASP A 79 -11.38 2.25 0.30
CA ASP A 79 -9.95 2.51 0.39
C ASP A 79 -9.22 1.33 1.02
N ARG A 80 -9.80 0.76 2.07
CA ARG A 80 -9.20 -0.42 2.70
C ARG A 80 -9.21 -1.62 1.77
N GLN A 81 -10.30 -1.81 1.03
CA GLN A 81 -10.41 -2.91 0.09
C GLN A 81 -9.42 -2.74 -1.06
N ASN A 82 -9.28 -1.52 -1.55
CA ASN A 82 -8.34 -1.24 -2.63
C ASN A 82 -6.90 -1.46 -2.18
N LEU A 83 -6.57 -1.02 -0.98
CA LEU A 83 -5.25 -1.25 -0.43
C LEU A 83 -4.99 -2.75 -0.29
N TYR A 84 -5.97 -3.48 0.19
CA TYR A 84 -5.84 -4.90 0.39
C TYR A 84 -5.59 -5.62 -0.94
N ARG A 85 -6.32 -5.25 -1.98
CA ARG A 85 -6.13 -5.81 -3.31
C ARG A 85 -4.77 -5.46 -3.86
N GLN A 86 -4.38 -4.22 -3.70
CA GLN A 86 -3.08 -3.77 -4.17
C GLN A 86 -1.97 -4.55 -3.49
N GLN A 87 -2.07 -4.74 -2.18
CA GLN A 87 -1.07 -5.50 -1.45
C GLN A 87 -1.03 -6.97 -1.87
N LYS A 88 -2.19 -7.53 -2.16
CA LYS A 88 -2.27 -8.91 -2.63
C LYS A 88 -1.59 -9.04 -3.98
N ASN A 89 -1.83 -8.08 -4.87
CA ASN A 89 -1.20 -8.09 -6.19
C ASN A 89 0.31 -7.90 -6.08
N GLU A 90 0.76 -7.04 -5.19
CA GLU A 90 2.19 -6.84 -4.99
C GLU A 90 2.86 -8.12 -4.52
N ARG A 91 2.22 -8.85 -3.62
CA ARG A 91 2.78 -10.11 -3.15
C ARG A 91 2.82 -11.14 -4.27
N GLN A 92 1.78 -11.16 -5.09
CA GLN A 92 1.73 -12.08 -6.22
C GLN A 92 2.81 -11.74 -7.25
N ASP A 93 2.95 -10.46 -7.55
CA ASP A 93 3.99 -10.00 -8.48
C ASP A 93 5.38 -10.35 -7.98
N LEU A 94 5.60 -10.22 -6.70
CA LEU A 94 6.89 -10.57 -6.13
C LEU A 94 7.15 -12.07 -6.27
N LYS A 95 6.15 -12.89 -6.02
CA LYS A 95 6.30 -14.33 -6.18
C LYS A 95 6.60 -14.71 -7.61
N ASP A 96 5.90 -14.06 -8.55
CA ASP A 96 6.13 -14.32 -9.97
C ASP A 96 7.51 -13.90 -10.40
N SER A 97 7.97 -12.75 -9.92
CA SER A 97 9.33 -12.29 -10.20
C SER A 97 10.37 -13.26 -9.68
N GLN A 98 10.17 -13.74 -8.47
CA GLN A 98 11.11 -14.67 -7.87
C GLN A 98 11.13 -15.99 -8.62
N ARG A 99 9.98 -16.43 -9.10
CA ARG A 99 9.89 -17.65 -9.87
C ARG A 99 10.62 -17.51 -11.19
N LEU A 100 10.42 -16.39 -11.87
CA LEU A 100 11.10 -16.15 -13.14
C LEU A 100 12.60 -16.06 -12.96
N SER A 101 13.05 -15.45 -11.89
CA SER A 101 14.47 -15.38 -11.60
C SER A 101 15.06 -16.77 -11.42
N LYS A 102 14.36 -17.64 -10.72
CA LYS A 102 14.83 -19.00 -10.51
C LYS A 102 14.90 -19.77 -11.83
N GLU A 103 13.91 -19.57 -12.68
CA GLU A 103 13.90 -20.24 -13.98
C GLU A 103 15.04 -19.79 -14.86
N ARG A 104 15.34 -18.49 -14.83
CA ARG A 104 16.47 -17.98 -15.59
C ARG A 104 17.78 -18.58 -15.13
N LEU A 105 17.94 -18.72 -13.81
CA LEU A 105 19.13 -19.31 -13.28
C LEU A 105 19.28 -20.77 -13.70
N ARG A 106 18.16 -21.47 -13.80
CA ARG A 106 18.21 -22.84 -14.26
C ARG A 106 18.60 -22.92 -15.72
N GLN A 107 18.09 -22.01 -16.53
CA GLN A 107 18.38 -22.06 -17.95
C GLN A 107 19.83 -21.72 -18.25
N VAL A 108 20.44 -20.94 -17.43
CA VAL A 108 21.80 -20.53 -17.65
C VAL A 108 22.76 -21.67 -17.35
N ARG A 109 22.35 -22.67 -16.63
CA ARG A 109 23.20 -23.78 -16.39
C ARG A 109 23.04 -24.76 -17.54
#